data_b9f99062b8ae5ef40d0f99eb9a5d971b
#
_entry.id   b9f99062b8ae5ef40d0f99eb9a5d971b
#
_cell.length_a   1.000
_cell.length_b   1.000
_cell.length_c   1.000
_cell.angle_alpha   90.00
_cell.angle_beta   90.00
_cell.angle_gamma   90.00
#
_symmetry.space_group_name_H-M   'P 1'
#
loop_
_entity.id
_entity.type
_entity.pdbx_description
1 polymer ?
#
loop_
_entity_poly.entity_id
_entity_poly.type
_entity_poly.pdbx_seq_one_letter_code
_entity_poly.pdbx_strand_id
1 'polypeptide(L)'
;MIRKEQLRLYAITDTSWLNGASLIDVVENVLKNGATFLQLREKNATHEEIVAKAKAIKPIARKYGVPFVIDDDVQAALEADADGVHIGQSDTDYMTARSILGDNKIIGMTAKTVEQAKEAVRLGADYIGTGAVFGSSTKKDAVYMPRERLIEVAGSVNIPVVAIGGIDYDNCGELAGTGVDGIAVVSAIFAADDPGLATKELYLKTGRVFNYHRDFIFDMDGTILDSMPYWRNVSKEYAMQYVDKLPDDFDERTYVMDLDECSAYFRDELGINTDASAMRQTAVDIMTRHYSTDIPAKDGMLELIRREHEAGSCMCIFTSSDRGCVDAALNRLGITDC
;
A
#
# COMPACT_ATOMS: atom_id res chain seq x y z
N MET A 1 14.77 3.87 -14.50
CA MET A 1 14.84 2.49 -13.91
C MET A 1 13.54 2.25 -13.17
N ILE A 2 12.85 1.14 -13.44
CA ILE A 2 11.61 0.72 -12.80
C ILE A 2 11.91 0.25 -11.37
N ARG A 3 11.09 0.70 -10.41
CA ARG A 3 11.15 0.21 -9.03
C ARG A 3 10.25 -1.02 -8.89
N LYS A 4 10.59 -1.92 -7.99
CA LYS A 4 9.86 -3.18 -7.73
C LYS A 4 8.39 -2.94 -7.39
N GLU A 5 8.12 -1.94 -6.56
CA GLU A 5 6.76 -1.56 -6.12
C GLU A 5 5.86 -1.16 -7.29
N GLN A 6 6.44 -0.63 -8.37
CA GLN A 6 5.67 -0.27 -9.57
C GLN A 6 5.16 -1.50 -10.35
N LEU A 7 5.76 -2.67 -10.16
CA LEU A 7 5.29 -3.93 -10.77
C LEU A 7 4.43 -4.80 -9.84
N ARG A 8 4.10 -4.33 -8.64
CA ARG A 8 3.30 -5.07 -7.65
C ARG A 8 2.00 -5.61 -8.22
N LEU A 9 1.22 -4.76 -8.89
CA LEU A 9 -0.03 -5.13 -9.57
C LEU A 9 -0.05 -4.53 -10.96
N TYR A 10 0.30 -5.34 -11.93
CA TYR A 10 0.41 -4.97 -13.33
C TYR A 10 -0.86 -5.37 -14.10
N ALA A 11 -1.69 -4.42 -14.43
CA ALA A 11 -2.91 -4.62 -15.19
C ALA A 11 -2.62 -4.63 -16.71
N ILE A 12 -3.06 -5.67 -17.41
CA ILE A 12 -2.96 -5.80 -18.86
C ILE A 12 -4.35 -5.78 -19.46
N THR A 13 -4.64 -4.84 -20.36
CA THR A 13 -5.95 -4.69 -20.96
C THR A 13 -6.31 -5.85 -21.89
N ASP A 14 -7.61 -6.14 -21.98
CA ASP A 14 -8.19 -7.01 -23.00
C ASP A 14 -9.64 -6.55 -23.25
N THR A 15 -9.85 -5.92 -24.41
CA THR A 15 -11.16 -5.35 -24.79
C THR A 15 -12.25 -6.40 -24.99
N SER A 16 -11.92 -7.68 -25.15
CA SER A 16 -12.90 -8.76 -25.28
C SER A 16 -13.78 -8.96 -24.04
N TRP A 17 -13.35 -8.47 -22.88
CA TRP A 17 -14.06 -8.61 -21.60
C TRP A 17 -14.89 -7.39 -21.22
N LEU A 18 -14.87 -6.31 -21.99
CA LEU A 18 -15.49 -5.04 -21.58
C LEU A 18 -17.02 -5.05 -21.62
N ASN A 19 -17.67 -6.04 -22.25
CA ASN A 19 -19.14 -6.18 -22.31
C ASN A 19 -19.88 -4.88 -22.69
N GLY A 20 -19.27 -4.07 -23.57
CA GLY A 20 -19.80 -2.78 -24.01
C GLY A 20 -19.41 -1.57 -23.16
N ALA A 21 -18.67 -1.76 -22.07
CA ALA A 21 -18.10 -0.65 -21.29
C ALA A 21 -16.97 0.04 -22.06
N SER A 22 -16.76 1.33 -21.77
CA SER A 22 -15.65 2.10 -22.32
C SER A 22 -14.32 1.60 -21.74
N LEU A 23 -13.34 1.27 -22.61
CA LEU A 23 -11.98 0.92 -22.17
C LEU A 23 -11.39 2.02 -21.28
N ILE A 24 -11.63 3.27 -21.62
CA ILE A 24 -11.09 4.44 -20.89
C ILE A 24 -11.64 4.49 -19.47
N ASP A 25 -12.95 4.32 -19.29
CA ASP A 25 -13.60 4.36 -17.98
C ASP A 25 -13.16 3.18 -17.11
N VAL A 26 -13.04 1.98 -17.70
CA VAL A 26 -12.55 0.79 -16.99
C VAL A 26 -11.09 0.96 -16.58
N VAL A 27 -10.23 1.45 -17.45
CA VAL A 27 -8.82 1.73 -17.12
C VAL A 27 -8.72 2.78 -16.02
N GLU A 28 -9.48 3.87 -16.07
CA GLU A 28 -9.47 4.86 -14.99
C GLU A 28 -9.91 4.25 -13.66
N ASN A 29 -10.96 3.44 -13.64
CA ASN A 29 -11.42 2.73 -12.45
C ASN A 29 -10.34 1.77 -11.90
N VAL A 30 -9.66 1.02 -12.76
CA VAL A 30 -8.57 0.11 -12.41
C VAL A 30 -7.38 0.88 -11.79
N LEU A 31 -6.96 1.98 -12.41
CA LEU A 31 -5.85 2.79 -11.89
C LEU A 31 -6.19 3.47 -10.56
N LYS A 32 -7.41 3.98 -10.42
CA LYS A 32 -7.92 4.57 -9.18
C LYS A 32 -7.92 3.58 -8.01
N ASN A 33 -8.10 2.30 -8.29
CA ASN A 33 -8.22 1.24 -7.28
C ASN A 33 -6.91 0.45 -7.04
N GLY A 34 -5.76 0.95 -7.53
CA GLY A 34 -4.47 0.49 -7.07
C GLY A 34 -3.65 -0.35 -8.05
N ALA A 35 -4.00 -0.44 -9.33
CA ALA A 35 -3.05 -0.96 -10.31
C ALA A 35 -1.80 -0.07 -10.35
N THR A 36 -0.62 -0.69 -10.27
CA THR A 36 0.66 0.03 -10.14
C THR A 36 1.45 0.09 -11.43
N PHE A 37 1.03 -0.66 -12.44
CA PHE A 37 1.58 -0.69 -13.79
C PHE A 37 0.48 -1.04 -14.79
N LEU A 38 0.50 -0.45 -15.98
CA LEU A 38 -0.52 -0.67 -17.00
C LEU A 38 0.10 -1.04 -18.35
N GLN A 39 -0.47 -2.05 -19.02
CA GLN A 39 -0.14 -2.39 -20.40
C GLN A 39 -1.40 -2.34 -21.26
N LEU A 40 -1.32 -1.61 -22.37
CA LEU A 40 -2.31 -1.71 -23.44
C LEU A 40 -1.97 -2.89 -24.33
N ARG A 41 -2.87 -3.88 -24.37
CA ARG A 41 -2.75 -5.07 -25.21
C ARG A 41 -4.00 -5.27 -26.04
N GLU A 42 -3.85 -5.18 -27.35
CA GLU A 42 -4.93 -5.24 -28.34
C GLU A 42 -4.55 -6.20 -29.49
N LYS A 43 -4.98 -7.46 -29.39
CA LYS A 43 -4.56 -8.52 -30.33
C LYS A 43 -5.03 -8.36 -31.76
N ASN A 44 -6.19 -7.72 -31.96
CA ASN A 44 -6.87 -7.67 -33.26
C ASN A 44 -7.06 -6.23 -33.76
N ALA A 45 -6.38 -5.26 -33.13
CA ALA A 45 -6.46 -3.86 -33.54
C ALA A 45 -5.39 -3.52 -34.56
N THR A 46 -5.67 -2.55 -35.43
CA THR A 46 -4.65 -1.99 -36.30
C THR A 46 -3.68 -1.11 -35.50
N HIS A 47 -2.52 -0.81 -36.08
CA HIS A 47 -1.55 0.11 -35.50
C HIS A 47 -2.19 1.46 -35.12
N GLU A 48 -2.97 2.05 -36.02
CA GLU A 48 -3.64 3.33 -35.79
C GLU A 48 -4.64 3.27 -34.64
N GLU A 49 -5.34 2.16 -34.47
CA GLU A 49 -6.29 1.92 -33.36
C GLU A 49 -5.52 1.81 -32.03
N ILE A 50 -4.39 1.12 -32.00
CA ILE A 50 -3.51 1.03 -30.83
C ILE A 50 -3.01 2.41 -30.43
N VAL A 51 -2.49 3.17 -31.38
CA VAL A 51 -2.01 4.55 -31.16
C VAL A 51 -3.12 5.45 -30.62
N ALA A 52 -4.33 5.37 -31.21
CA ALA A 52 -5.46 6.17 -30.75
C ALA A 52 -5.87 5.86 -29.31
N LYS A 53 -6.01 4.55 -28.97
CA LYS A 53 -6.29 4.09 -27.61
C LYS A 53 -5.19 4.49 -26.63
N ALA A 54 -3.93 4.31 -27.01
CA ALA A 54 -2.80 4.66 -26.18
C ALA A 54 -2.74 6.16 -25.84
N LYS A 55 -2.99 7.03 -26.85
CA LYS A 55 -3.08 8.49 -26.64
C LYS A 55 -4.22 8.89 -25.71
N ALA A 56 -5.33 8.14 -25.69
CA ALA A 56 -6.45 8.38 -24.78
C ALA A 56 -6.16 7.89 -23.36
N ILE A 57 -5.45 6.77 -23.19
CA ILE A 57 -5.09 6.17 -21.89
C ILE A 57 -3.97 6.93 -21.19
N LYS A 58 -2.96 7.39 -21.93
CA LYS A 58 -1.76 8.02 -21.34
C LYS A 58 -2.03 9.15 -20.36
N PRO A 59 -2.91 10.13 -20.62
CA PRO A 59 -3.23 11.19 -19.67
C PRO A 59 -3.79 10.65 -18.34
N ILE A 60 -4.55 9.55 -18.39
CA ILE A 60 -5.12 8.90 -17.23
C ILE A 60 -4.03 8.21 -16.42
N ALA A 61 -3.18 7.41 -17.06
CA ALA A 61 -2.04 6.78 -16.40
C ALA A 61 -1.15 7.81 -15.70
N ARG A 62 -0.87 8.94 -16.37
CA ARG A 62 -0.13 10.06 -15.81
C ARG A 62 -0.82 10.71 -14.61
N LYS A 63 -2.15 10.85 -14.64
CA LYS A 63 -2.96 11.40 -13.53
C LYS A 63 -2.77 10.59 -12.26
N TYR A 64 -2.67 9.27 -12.37
CA TYR A 64 -2.48 8.35 -11.23
C TYR A 64 -0.99 8.01 -10.97
N GLY A 65 -0.05 8.55 -11.74
CA GLY A 65 1.39 8.29 -11.59
C GLY A 65 1.80 6.86 -11.90
N VAL A 66 1.00 6.15 -12.73
CA VAL A 66 1.21 4.74 -13.09
C VAL A 66 1.96 4.66 -14.42
N PRO A 67 3.11 3.94 -14.52
CA PRO A 67 3.79 3.70 -15.78
C PRO A 67 2.88 2.95 -16.77
N PHE A 68 2.93 3.38 -18.03
CA PHE A 68 2.09 2.88 -19.09
C PHE A 68 2.93 2.40 -20.28
N VAL A 69 2.81 1.13 -20.64
CA VAL A 69 3.50 0.51 -21.77
C VAL A 69 2.53 -0.08 -22.79
N ILE A 70 3.01 -0.32 -24.01
CA ILE A 70 2.26 -0.99 -25.08
C ILE A 70 2.82 -2.40 -25.26
N ASP A 71 1.94 -3.38 -25.57
CA ASP A 71 2.31 -4.74 -25.90
C ASP A 71 2.83 -4.81 -27.35
N ASP A 72 4.01 -5.38 -27.57
CA ASP A 72 4.67 -5.74 -28.83
C ASP A 72 4.95 -4.57 -29.80
N ASP A 73 4.06 -3.59 -29.95
CA ASP A 73 4.18 -2.52 -30.97
C ASP A 73 5.06 -1.35 -30.49
N VAL A 74 6.35 -1.44 -30.82
CA VAL A 74 7.37 -0.44 -30.49
C VAL A 74 7.08 0.91 -31.14
N GLN A 75 6.56 0.90 -32.39
CA GLN A 75 6.27 2.12 -33.12
C GLN A 75 5.06 2.84 -32.54
N ALA A 76 4.02 2.11 -32.14
CA ALA A 76 2.88 2.69 -31.42
C ALA A 76 3.29 3.29 -30.09
N ALA A 77 4.23 2.65 -29.36
CA ALA A 77 4.75 3.19 -28.12
C ALA A 77 5.47 4.53 -28.32
N LEU A 78 6.24 4.69 -29.40
CA LEU A 78 6.87 5.94 -29.78
C LEU A 78 5.82 7.00 -30.16
N GLU A 79 4.88 6.68 -31.06
CA GLU A 79 3.91 7.63 -31.60
C GLU A 79 2.88 8.11 -30.58
N ALA A 80 2.50 7.25 -29.64
CA ALA A 80 1.63 7.61 -28.52
C ALA A 80 2.40 8.25 -27.35
N ASP A 81 3.73 8.33 -27.45
CA ASP A 81 4.62 8.75 -26.38
C ASP A 81 4.37 7.95 -25.07
N ALA A 82 4.03 6.64 -25.17
CA ALA A 82 3.90 5.78 -24.00
C ALA A 82 5.22 5.76 -23.20
N ASP A 83 5.15 5.32 -21.93
CA ASP A 83 6.36 5.26 -21.11
C ASP A 83 7.31 4.16 -21.59
N GLY A 84 6.83 3.19 -22.39
CA GLY A 84 7.63 2.13 -22.96
C GLY A 84 6.85 1.04 -23.68
N VAL A 85 7.49 -0.11 -23.82
CA VAL A 85 6.96 -1.30 -24.51
C VAL A 85 7.28 -2.56 -23.70
N HIS A 86 6.44 -3.58 -23.82
CA HIS A 86 6.76 -4.95 -23.41
C HIS A 86 6.90 -5.83 -24.65
N ILE A 87 8.01 -6.53 -24.79
CA ILE A 87 8.31 -7.40 -25.95
C ILE A 87 8.48 -8.86 -25.55
N GLY A 88 7.93 -9.77 -26.34
CA GLY A 88 8.14 -11.20 -26.20
C GLY A 88 9.34 -11.70 -27.02
N GLN A 89 9.58 -13.01 -26.97
CA GLN A 89 10.76 -13.65 -27.60
C GLN A 89 10.67 -13.70 -29.14
N SER A 90 9.49 -13.54 -29.70
CA SER A 90 9.23 -13.60 -31.16
C SER A 90 8.94 -12.23 -31.78
N ASP A 91 8.92 -11.17 -30.94
CA ASP A 91 8.54 -9.83 -31.37
C ASP A 91 9.77 -9.02 -31.83
N THR A 92 9.68 -7.72 -31.91
CA THR A 92 10.82 -6.87 -32.21
C THR A 92 11.95 -7.11 -31.23
N ASP A 93 13.17 -7.35 -31.73
CA ASP A 93 14.32 -7.58 -30.86
C ASP A 93 14.66 -6.33 -30.02
N TYR A 94 15.30 -6.55 -28.88
CA TYR A 94 15.59 -5.48 -27.91
C TYR A 94 16.40 -4.32 -28.52
N MET A 95 17.43 -4.61 -29.30
CA MET A 95 18.32 -3.57 -29.85
C MET A 95 17.59 -2.68 -30.84
N THR A 96 16.72 -3.24 -31.65
CA THR A 96 15.82 -2.50 -32.54
C THR A 96 14.83 -1.68 -31.74
N ALA A 97 14.17 -2.24 -30.74
CA ALA A 97 13.23 -1.52 -29.88
C ALA A 97 13.92 -0.35 -29.15
N ARG A 98 15.12 -0.56 -28.59
CA ARG A 98 15.92 0.47 -27.91
C ARG A 98 16.35 1.57 -28.88
N SER A 99 16.76 1.21 -30.10
CA SER A 99 17.13 2.16 -31.15
C SER A 99 15.98 3.09 -31.54
N ILE A 100 14.75 2.58 -31.57
CA ILE A 100 13.54 3.35 -31.90
C ILE A 100 13.10 4.23 -30.74
N LEU A 101 13.08 3.69 -29.52
CA LEU A 101 12.53 4.35 -28.33
C LEU A 101 13.51 5.29 -27.63
N GLY A 102 14.83 5.09 -27.84
CA GLY A 102 15.87 5.81 -27.12
C GLY A 102 16.06 5.31 -25.68
N ASP A 103 17.00 5.90 -24.94
CA ASP A 103 17.49 5.39 -23.65
C ASP A 103 16.53 5.61 -22.46
N ASN A 104 15.56 6.49 -22.61
CA ASN A 104 14.68 6.91 -21.49
C ASN A 104 13.37 6.13 -21.38
N LYS A 105 13.03 5.33 -22.40
CA LYS A 105 11.78 4.55 -22.40
C LYS A 105 11.99 3.18 -21.76
N ILE A 106 10.94 2.69 -21.11
CA ILE A 106 10.90 1.38 -20.49
C ILE A 106 10.85 0.29 -21.55
N ILE A 107 11.69 -0.74 -21.44
CA ILE A 107 11.57 -1.97 -22.22
C ILE A 107 11.49 -3.15 -21.26
N GLY A 108 10.28 -3.73 -21.15
CA GLY A 108 10.07 -5.02 -20.49
C GLY A 108 10.26 -6.18 -21.45
N MET A 109 10.75 -7.30 -20.97
CA MET A 109 10.96 -8.50 -21.78
C MET A 109 10.31 -9.73 -21.16
N THR A 110 9.72 -10.60 -22.00
CA THR A 110 9.31 -11.93 -21.56
C THR A 110 10.54 -12.86 -21.44
N ALA A 111 10.71 -13.54 -20.31
CA ALA A 111 11.72 -14.56 -20.11
C ALA A 111 11.14 -15.82 -19.44
N LYS A 112 11.34 -17.00 -20.03
CA LYS A 112 10.81 -18.29 -19.54
C LYS A 112 11.90 -19.22 -19.00
N THR A 113 13.17 -18.85 -19.18
CA THR A 113 14.33 -19.60 -18.70
C THR A 113 15.36 -18.66 -18.07
N VAL A 114 16.25 -19.23 -17.29
CA VAL A 114 17.38 -18.51 -16.66
C VAL A 114 18.26 -17.83 -17.72
N GLU A 115 18.49 -18.50 -18.85
CA GLU A 115 19.31 -17.97 -19.95
C GLU A 115 18.64 -16.74 -20.57
N GLN A 116 17.31 -16.81 -20.84
CA GLN A 116 16.55 -15.68 -21.36
C GLN A 116 16.51 -14.50 -20.37
N ALA A 117 16.37 -14.78 -19.07
CA ALA A 117 16.39 -13.77 -18.04
C ALA A 117 17.74 -13.05 -17.94
N LYS A 118 18.84 -13.80 -17.95
CA LYS A 118 20.21 -13.24 -17.96
C LYS A 118 20.49 -12.46 -19.24
N GLU A 119 20.01 -12.92 -20.38
CA GLU A 119 20.15 -12.20 -21.65
C GLU A 119 19.36 -10.90 -21.63
N ALA A 120 18.13 -10.87 -21.09
CA ALA A 120 17.36 -9.65 -20.93
C ALA A 120 18.13 -8.62 -20.07
N VAL A 121 18.74 -9.03 -18.97
CA VAL A 121 19.59 -8.15 -18.14
C VAL A 121 20.81 -7.65 -18.94
N ARG A 122 21.49 -8.53 -19.68
CA ARG A 122 22.68 -8.17 -20.49
C ARG A 122 22.33 -7.13 -21.55
N LEU A 123 21.15 -7.24 -22.14
CA LEU A 123 20.63 -6.28 -23.13
C LEU A 123 20.21 -4.94 -22.51
N GLY A 124 19.86 -4.90 -21.21
CA GLY A 124 19.45 -3.70 -20.51
C GLY A 124 17.93 -3.56 -20.35
N ALA A 125 17.20 -4.69 -20.30
CA ALA A 125 15.77 -4.68 -19.97
C ALA A 125 15.52 -4.06 -18.59
N ASP A 126 14.43 -3.31 -18.47
CA ASP A 126 14.05 -2.65 -17.23
C ASP A 126 13.34 -3.59 -16.25
N TYR A 127 12.68 -4.62 -16.76
CA TYR A 127 12.03 -5.70 -16.00
C TYR A 127 11.79 -6.92 -16.90
N ILE A 128 11.52 -8.06 -16.29
CA ILE A 128 11.07 -9.25 -17.02
C ILE A 128 9.69 -9.72 -16.54
N GLY A 129 8.88 -10.21 -17.51
CA GLY A 129 7.67 -10.98 -17.29
C GLY A 129 7.94 -12.47 -17.46
N THR A 130 7.52 -13.30 -16.49
CA THR A 130 7.80 -14.76 -16.53
C THR A 130 6.54 -15.57 -16.21
N GLY A 131 6.29 -16.66 -16.96
CA GLY A 131 5.10 -17.53 -16.85
C GLY A 131 4.89 -18.42 -18.10
N ALA A 132 3.75 -19.11 -18.18
CA ALA A 132 2.50 -18.97 -17.40
C ALA A 132 2.52 -19.83 -16.13
N VAL A 133 2.32 -19.20 -14.96
CA VAL A 133 2.49 -19.88 -13.66
C VAL A 133 1.29 -20.75 -13.23
N PHE A 134 0.06 -20.42 -13.63
CA PHE A 134 -1.16 -21.22 -13.38
C PHE A 134 -1.92 -21.56 -14.68
N GLY A 135 -1.21 -21.56 -15.82
CA GLY A 135 -1.84 -21.68 -17.13
C GLY A 135 -2.31 -20.34 -17.69
N SER A 136 -3.13 -20.35 -18.73
CA SER A 136 -3.69 -19.11 -19.30
C SER A 136 -4.99 -19.39 -20.06
N SER A 137 -6.05 -18.68 -19.71
CA SER A 137 -7.30 -18.66 -20.48
C SER A 137 -7.24 -17.70 -21.69
N THR A 138 -6.33 -16.73 -21.64
CA THR A 138 -6.18 -15.65 -22.63
C THR A 138 -5.13 -15.94 -23.71
N LYS A 139 -4.19 -16.86 -23.45
CA LYS A 139 -3.14 -17.28 -24.41
C LYS A 139 -3.11 -18.80 -24.49
N LYS A 140 -3.73 -19.37 -25.58
CA LYS A 140 -3.94 -20.82 -25.74
C LYS A 140 -2.66 -21.66 -25.90
N ASP A 141 -1.56 -21.03 -26.26
CA ASP A 141 -0.22 -21.61 -26.45
C ASP A 141 0.72 -21.36 -25.25
N ALA A 142 0.17 -20.91 -24.15
CA ALA A 142 0.94 -20.67 -22.93
C ALA A 142 1.40 -22.00 -22.30
N VAL A 143 2.69 -22.23 -22.26
CA VAL A 143 3.32 -23.39 -21.58
C VAL A 143 3.33 -23.13 -20.09
N TYR A 144 2.81 -24.08 -19.31
CA TYR A 144 2.86 -24.03 -17.84
C TYR A 144 4.28 -23.94 -17.32
N MET A 145 4.51 -23.06 -16.35
CA MET A 145 5.79 -22.90 -15.67
C MET A 145 5.70 -23.41 -14.23
N PRO A 146 6.39 -24.50 -13.86
CA PRO A 146 6.46 -24.98 -12.48
C PRO A 146 7.02 -23.91 -11.53
N ARG A 147 6.57 -23.95 -10.26
CA ARG A 147 7.01 -23.02 -9.22
C ARG A 147 8.52 -22.97 -9.03
N GLU A 148 9.18 -24.14 -9.09
CA GLU A 148 10.63 -24.28 -8.96
C GLU A 148 11.36 -23.50 -10.05
N ARG A 149 10.86 -23.57 -11.27
CA ARG A 149 11.43 -22.83 -12.40
C ARG A 149 11.21 -21.32 -12.28
N LEU A 150 10.05 -20.91 -11.74
CA LEU A 150 9.78 -19.49 -11.43
C LEU A 150 10.82 -18.96 -10.44
N ILE A 151 11.11 -19.72 -9.37
CA ILE A 151 12.14 -19.38 -8.36
C ILE A 151 13.53 -19.26 -8.99
N GLU A 152 13.91 -20.23 -9.85
CA GLU A 152 15.19 -20.21 -10.54
C GLU A 152 15.33 -18.97 -11.45
N VAL A 153 14.30 -18.66 -12.23
CA VAL A 153 14.30 -17.49 -13.12
C VAL A 153 14.37 -16.20 -12.31
N ALA A 154 13.49 -16.03 -11.32
CA ALA A 154 13.45 -14.83 -10.49
C ALA A 154 14.75 -14.62 -9.69
N GLY A 155 15.32 -15.69 -9.12
CA GLY A 155 16.58 -15.64 -8.38
C GLY A 155 17.85 -15.46 -9.24
N SER A 156 17.74 -15.56 -10.57
CA SER A 156 18.90 -15.49 -11.48
C SER A 156 19.26 -14.06 -11.91
N VAL A 157 18.43 -13.06 -11.59
CA VAL A 157 18.57 -11.68 -12.05
C VAL A 157 18.35 -10.67 -10.91
N ASN A 158 18.81 -9.46 -11.13
CA ASN A 158 18.70 -8.34 -10.18
C ASN A 158 17.75 -7.21 -10.63
N ILE A 159 17.13 -7.35 -11.81
CA ILE A 159 16.07 -6.47 -12.26
C ILE A 159 14.70 -6.99 -11.78
N PRO A 160 13.66 -6.13 -11.69
CA PRO A 160 12.34 -6.56 -11.25
C PRO A 160 11.75 -7.67 -12.11
N VAL A 161 11.08 -8.62 -11.44
CA VAL A 161 10.45 -9.79 -12.07
C VAL A 161 8.97 -9.83 -11.75
N VAL A 162 8.11 -9.93 -12.77
CA VAL A 162 6.67 -10.06 -12.60
C VAL A 162 6.17 -11.41 -13.08
N ALA A 163 5.39 -12.11 -12.25
CA ALA A 163 4.77 -13.39 -12.65
C ALA A 163 3.50 -13.13 -13.48
N ILE A 164 3.27 -13.96 -14.50
CA ILE A 164 2.10 -13.86 -15.38
C ILE A 164 1.51 -15.23 -15.69
N GLY A 165 0.21 -15.27 -15.99
CA GLY A 165 -0.52 -16.42 -16.53
C GLY A 165 -1.39 -17.13 -15.51
N GLY A 166 -2.70 -17.00 -15.65
CA GLY A 166 -3.73 -17.63 -14.83
C GLY A 166 -3.76 -17.18 -13.37
N ILE A 167 -3.15 -16.04 -13.07
CA ILE A 167 -3.11 -15.49 -11.70
C ILE A 167 -4.41 -14.75 -11.43
N ASP A 168 -5.00 -15.03 -10.27
CA ASP A 168 -6.19 -14.40 -9.74
C ASP A 168 -6.09 -14.16 -8.22
N TYR A 169 -7.19 -13.70 -7.62
CA TYR A 169 -7.24 -13.47 -6.18
C TYR A 169 -6.98 -14.75 -5.38
N ASP A 170 -7.53 -15.89 -5.78
CA ASP A 170 -7.47 -17.12 -4.99
C ASP A 170 -6.06 -17.72 -4.96
N ASN A 171 -5.35 -17.70 -6.09
CA ASN A 171 -4.06 -18.37 -6.25
C ASN A 171 -2.82 -17.48 -6.09
N CYS A 172 -2.94 -16.14 -6.14
CA CYS A 172 -1.76 -15.26 -6.07
C CYS A 172 -0.94 -15.42 -4.78
N GLY A 173 -1.56 -15.92 -3.69
CA GLY A 173 -0.87 -16.25 -2.43
C GLY A 173 0.22 -17.30 -2.57
N GLU A 174 0.09 -18.22 -3.53
CA GLU A 174 1.07 -19.26 -3.80
C GLU A 174 2.41 -18.73 -4.34
N LEU A 175 2.44 -17.46 -4.77
CA LEU A 175 3.65 -16.80 -5.26
C LEU A 175 4.53 -16.23 -4.13
N ALA A 176 4.09 -16.30 -2.88
CA ALA A 176 4.90 -15.88 -1.74
C ALA A 176 6.22 -16.67 -1.69
N GLY A 177 7.35 -15.97 -1.50
CA GLY A 177 8.68 -16.56 -1.41
C GLY A 177 9.26 -17.08 -2.74
N THR A 178 8.65 -16.81 -3.89
CA THR A 178 9.21 -17.19 -5.21
C THR A 178 10.27 -16.23 -5.73
N GLY A 179 10.42 -15.06 -5.10
CA GLY A 179 11.38 -14.03 -5.52
C GLY A 179 10.86 -13.10 -6.62
N VAL A 180 9.61 -13.27 -7.08
CA VAL A 180 8.98 -12.28 -7.96
C VAL A 180 8.55 -11.05 -7.18
N ASP A 181 8.54 -9.91 -7.85
CA ASP A 181 8.23 -8.61 -7.26
C ASP A 181 6.76 -8.19 -7.45
N GLY A 182 5.96 -8.99 -8.18
CA GLY A 182 4.54 -8.72 -8.40
C GLY A 182 3.89 -9.65 -9.39
N ILE A 183 2.65 -9.32 -9.76
CA ILE A 183 1.84 -10.10 -10.70
C ILE A 183 1.35 -9.26 -11.87
N ALA A 184 1.31 -9.86 -13.06
CA ALA A 184 0.65 -9.32 -14.23
C ALA A 184 -0.63 -10.11 -14.51
N VAL A 185 -1.75 -9.42 -14.58
CA VAL A 185 -3.09 -10.03 -14.71
C VAL A 185 -3.88 -9.38 -15.83
N VAL A 186 -4.70 -10.20 -16.49
CA VAL A 186 -5.65 -9.79 -17.52
C VAL A 186 -7.08 -10.04 -17.02
N SER A 187 -7.54 -11.29 -17.10
CA SER A 187 -8.91 -11.67 -16.79
C SER A 187 -9.30 -11.47 -15.34
N ALA A 188 -8.37 -11.61 -14.40
CA ALA A 188 -8.63 -11.38 -12.98
C ALA A 188 -9.11 -9.94 -12.66
N ILE A 189 -8.85 -8.99 -13.56
CA ILE A 189 -9.33 -7.61 -13.45
C ILE A 189 -10.38 -7.35 -14.53
N PHE A 190 -10.05 -7.51 -15.81
CA PHE A 190 -10.90 -7.05 -16.91
C PHE A 190 -12.10 -7.95 -17.19
N ALA A 191 -12.10 -9.22 -16.74
CA ALA A 191 -13.25 -10.13 -16.82
C ALA A 191 -14.11 -10.14 -15.53
N ALA A 192 -13.74 -9.39 -14.49
CA ALA A 192 -14.51 -9.28 -13.27
C ALA A 192 -15.78 -8.45 -13.49
N ASP A 193 -16.85 -8.74 -12.74
CA ASP A 193 -18.08 -7.94 -12.75
C ASP A 193 -17.84 -6.48 -12.33
N ASP A 194 -16.94 -6.27 -11.39
CA ASP A 194 -16.41 -4.94 -10.98
C ASP A 194 -14.87 -4.95 -11.06
N PRO A 195 -14.29 -4.45 -12.18
CA PRO A 195 -12.85 -4.36 -12.33
C PRO A 195 -12.13 -3.51 -11.27
N GLY A 196 -12.80 -2.46 -10.76
CA GLY A 196 -12.26 -1.62 -9.70
C GLY A 196 -12.13 -2.36 -8.39
N LEU A 197 -13.19 -3.04 -7.95
CA LEU A 197 -13.18 -3.85 -6.72
C LEU A 197 -12.16 -4.98 -6.83
N ALA A 198 -12.14 -5.73 -7.94
CA ALA A 198 -11.16 -6.79 -8.15
C ALA A 198 -9.71 -6.28 -8.10
N THR A 199 -9.46 -5.08 -8.65
CA THR A 199 -8.15 -4.44 -8.57
C THR A 199 -7.77 -4.09 -7.13
N LYS A 200 -8.71 -3.52 -6.37
CA LYS A 200 -8.48 -3.15 -4.96
C LYS A 200 -8.15 -4.38 -4.11
N GLU A 201 -8.90 -5.45 -4.27
CA GLU A 201 -8.67 -6.71 -3.54
C GLU A 201 -7.31 -7.33 -3.89
N LEU A 202 -6.96 -7.40 -5.17
CA LEU A 202 -5.64 -7.88 -5.62
C LEU A 202 -4.51 -6.96 -5.12
N TYR A 203 -4.70 -5.64 -5.13
CA TYR A 203 -3.73 -4.71 -4.60
C TYR A 203 -3.45 -4.96 -3.12
N LEU A 204 -4.47 -5.11 -2.29
CA LEU A 204 -4.30 -5.40 -0.87
C LEU A 204 -3.62 -6.76 -0.65
N LYS A 205 -4.05 -7.79 -1.37
CA LYS A 205 -3.49 -9.14 -1.25
C LYS A 205 -2.02 -9.21 -1.70
N THR A 206 -1.66 -8.60 -2.83
CA THR A 206 -0.28 -8.57 -3.32
C THR A 206 0.66 -7.79 -2.39
N GLY A 207 0.15 -6.79 -1.68
CA GLY A 207 0.89 -6.10 -0.62
C GLY A 207 1.41 -7.04 0.45
N ARG A 208 0.56 -7.96 0.89
CA ARG A 208 0.92 -8.98 1.89
C ARG A 208 1.82 -10.07 1.28
N VAL A 209 1.48 -10.56 0.09
CA VAL A 209 2.21 -11.65 -0.59
C VAL A 209 3.67 -11.27 -0.86
N PHE A 210 3.94 -10.03 -1.27
CA PHE A 210 5.28 -9.56 -1.67
C PHE A 210 5.92 -8.61 -0.65
N ASN A 211 5.38 -8.51 0.56
CA ASN A 211 5.91 -7.67 1.65
C ASN A 211 6.03 -6.17 1.27
N TYR A 212 5.06 -5.64 0.52
CA TYR A 212 4.97 -4.20 0.23
C TYR A 212 4.16 -3.43 1.26
N HIS A 213 3.52 -4.10 2.20
CA HIS A 213 2.92 -3.48 3.37
C HIS A 213 4.01 -3.20 4.42
N ARG A 214 3.74 -2.24 5.28
CA ARG A 214 4.54 -1.95 6.46
C ARG A 214 3.74 -2.33 7.68
N ASP A 215 4.41 -2.88 8.68
CA ASP A 215 3.80 -3.10 9.99
C ASP A 215 4.18 -1.93 10.89
N PHE A 216 3.20 -1.42 11.63
CA PHE A 216 3.40 -0.28 12.52
C PHE A 216 3.05 -0.68 13.95
N ILE A 217 3.91 -0.27 14.86
CA ILE A 217 3.63 -0.28 16.28
C ILE A 217 3.60 1.18 16.71
N PHE A 218 2.44 1.66 17.11
CA PHE A 218 2.27 3.03 17.57
C PHE A 218 2.25 3.09 19.10
N ASP A 219 2.94 4.04 19.66
CA ASP A 219 2.60 4.53 20.99
C ASP A 219 1.40 5.48 20.88
N MET A 220 0.63 5.62 21.96
CA MET A 220 -0.59 6.43 21.94
C MET A 220 -0.34 7.85 22.41
N ASP A 221 0.17 7.99 23.63
CA ASP A 221 0.29 9.28 24.29
C ASP A 221 1.50 10.06 23.83
N GLY A 222 1.24 11.26 23.27
CA GLY A 222 2.28 12.06 22.66
C GLY A 222 2.68 11.62 21.25
N THR A 223 2.16 10.48 20.74
CA THR A 223 2.43 9.95 19.40
C THR A 223 1.17 10.02 18.53
N ILE A 224 0.13 9.23 18.78
CA ILE A 224 -1.15 9.35 18.07
C ILE A 224 -1.93 10.57 18.58
N LEU A 225 -1.93 10.77 19.89
CA LEU A 225 -2.67 11.82 20.57
C LEU A 225 -1.75 12.88 21.16
N ASP A 226 -2.18 14.13 21.13
CA ASP A 226 -1.55 15.21 21.86
C ASP A 226 -2.04 15.28 23.32
N SER A 227 -1.88 14.18 24.03
CA SER A 227 -2.39 13.95 25.38
C SER A 227 -1.48 14.48 26.49
N MET A 228 -0.22 14.77 26.20
CA MET A 228 0.77 15.15 27.22
C MET A 228 0.36 16.41 28.02
N PRO A 229 -0.26 17.44 27.45
CA PRO A 229 -0.77 18.58 28.24
C PRO A 229 -1.84 18.17 29.27
N TYR A 230 -2.69 17.21 28.93
CA TYR A 230 -3.75 16.71 29.80
C TYR A 230 -3.17 15.90 30.96
N TRP A 231 -2.24 14.99 30.68
CA TRP A 231 -1.53 14.23 31.72
C TRP A 231 -0.80 15.12 32.71
N ARG A 232 -0.20 16.22 32.26
CA ARG A 232 0.44 17.20 33.15
C ARG A 232 -0.54 17.91 34.06
N ASN A 233 -1.77 18.08 33.62
CA ASN A 233 -2.81 18.79 34.35
C ASN A 233 -3.70 17.88 35.22
N VAL A 234 -3.58 16.57 35.12
CA VAL A 234 -4.49 15.63 35.79
C VAL A 234 -4.51 15.81 37.31
N SER A 235 -3.34 15.99 37.96
CA SER A 235 -3.22 16.22 39.39
C SER A 235 -3.89 17.53 39.82
N LYS A 236 -3.75 18.58 39.01
CA LYS A 236 -4.39 19.86 39.22
C LYS A 236 -5.91 19.77 39.10
N GLU A 237 -6.39 19.11 38.04
CA GLU A 237 -7.82 18.90 37.82
C GLU A 237 -8.45 18.06 38.94
N TYR A 238 -7.70 17.08 39.47
CA TYR A 238 -8.14 16.34 40.63
C TYR A 238 -8.23 17.22 41.87
N ALA A 239 -7.17 17.97 42.20
CA ALA A 239 -7.13 18.80 43.40
C ALA A 239 -8.22 19.89 43.38
N MET A 240 -8.48 20.51 42.25
CA MET A 240 -9.49 21.55 42.06
C MET A 240 -10.94 21.06 42.24
N GLN A 241 -11.18 19.77 42.36
CA GLN A 241 -12.49 19.24 42.76
C GLN A 241 -12.78 19.43 44.26
N TYR A 242 -11.74 19.69 45.07
CA TYR A 242 -11.82 19.74 46.52
C TYR A 242 -11.38 21.08 47.11
N VAL A 243 -10.54 21.85 46.39
CA VAL A 243 -10.03 23.13 46.84
C VAL A 243 -10.18 24.24 45.80
N ASP A 244 -10.50 25.45 46.23
CA ASP A 244 -10.71 26.58 45.30
C ASP A 244 -9.41 27.20 44.80
N LYS A 245 -8.29 26.98 45.50
CA LYS A 245 -6.99 27.56 45.18
C LYS A 245 -5.86 26.61 45.51
N LEU A 246 -4.93 26.51 44.58
CA LEU A 246 -3.70 25.72 44.74
C LEU A 246 -2.51 26.64 45.04
N PRO A 247 -1.42 26.13 45.66
CA PRO A 247 -0.15 26.82 45.80
C PRO A 247 0.43 27.19 44.43
N ASP A 248 1.20 28.29 44.37
CA ASP A 248 1.76 28.77 43.09
C ASP A 248 2.80 27.80 42.51
N ASP A 249 3.45 26.98 43.35
CA ASP A 249 4.43 25.97 42.98
C ASP A 249 3.83 24.54 42.78
N PHE A 250 2.49 24.42 42.77
CA PHE A 250 1.80 23.12 42.72
C PHE A 250 2.25 22.26 41.54
N ASP A 251 2.26 22.84 40.34
CA ASP A 251 2.57 22.12 39.11
C ASP A 251 4.03 21.62 39.10
N GLU A 252 4.98 22.43 39.60
CA GLU A 252 6.39 22.06 39.70
C GLU A 252 6.61 20.92 40.72
N ARG A 253 5.92 20.98 41.85
CA ARG A 253 6.02 19.97 42.91
C ARG A 253 5.43 18.65 42.49
N THR A 254 4.20 18.65 41.94
CA THR A 254 3.51 17.41 41.56
C THR A 254 4.10 16.73 40.33
N TYR A 255 4.80 17.46 39.46
CA TYR A 255 5.46 16.91 38.28
C TYR A 255 6.55 15.88 38.58
N VAL A 256 7.24 16.01 39.73
CA VAL A 256 8.36 15.14 40.12
C VAL A 256 7.97 14.07 41.13
N MET A 257 6.77 14.12 41.69
CA MET A 257 6.24 13.19 42.70
C MET A 257 5.75 11.89 42.03
N ASP A 258 6.02 10.76 42.66
CA ASP A 258 5.31 9.54 42.39
C ASP A 258 3.87 9.58 42.97
N LEU A 259 3.10 8.50 42.76
CA LEU A 259 1.71 8.47 43.18
C LEU A 259 1.52 8.45 44.70
N ASP A 260 2.43 7.79 45.45
CA ASP A 260 2.40 7.73 46.88
C ASP A 260 2.80 9.09 47.50
N GLU A 261 3.85 9.72 47.00
CA GLU A 261 4.29 11.08 47.39
C GLU A 261 3.19 12.11 47.10
N CYS A 262 2.56 12.03 45.92
CA CYS A 262 1.49 12.93 45.54
C CYS A 262 0.27 12.76 46.44
N SER A 263 -0.10 11.54 46.78
CA SER A 263 -1.22 11.25 47.71
C SER A 263 -0.96 11.75 49.11
N ALA A 264 0.29 11.63 49.62
CA ALA A 264 0.69 12.20 50.89
C ALA A 264 0.63 13.75 50.89
N TYR A 265 1.16 14.38 49.83
CA TYR A 265 1.07 15.84 49.66
C TYR A 265 -0.38 16.35 49.65
N PHE A 266 -1.27 15.67 48.94
CA PHE A 266 -2.68 16.03 48.88
C PHE A 266 -3.37 15.92 50.23
N ARG A 267 -3.06 14.89 51.00
CA ARG A 267 -3.65 14.67 52.32
C ARG A 267 -3.05 15.66 53.36
N ASP A 268 -1.76 15.79 53.39
CA ASP A 268 -1.06 16.45 54.48
C ASP A 268 -0.97 17.99 54.30
N GLU A 269 -0.86 18.48 53.06
CA GLU A 269 -0.77 19.90 52.74
C GLU A 269 -2.05 20.52 52.18
N LEU A 270 -2.83 19.78 51.41
CA LEU A 270 -4.06 20.30 50.81
C LEU A 270 -5.34 19.88 51.58
N GLY A 271 -5.21 18.99 52.58
CA GLY A 271 -6.36 18.50 53.36
C GLY A 271 -7.33 17.60 52.57
N ILE A 272 -6.89 17.06 51.43
CA ILE A 272 -7.70 16.18 50.58
C ILE A 272 -7.50 14.75 51.04
N ASN A 273 -8.57 14.14 51.60
CA ASN A 273 -8.50 12.77 52.10
C ASN A 273 -8.48 11.76 50.93
N THR A 274 -7.26 11.36 50.52
CA THR A 274 -7.04 10.42 49.42
C THR A 274 -5.85 9.48 49.71
N ASP A 275 -5.75 8.42 48.95
CA ASP A 275 -4.59 7.51 48.89
C ASP A 275 -4.18 7.26 47.42
N ALA A 276 -3.07 6.59 47.21
CA ALA A 276 -2.52 6.31 45.91
C ALA A 276 -3.50 5.53 44.98
N SER A 277 -4.31 4.64 45.56
CA SER A 277 -5.30 3.85 44.80
C SER A 277 -6.46 4.73 44.32
N ALA A 278 -7.02 5.56 45.20
CA ALA A 278 -8.07 6.50 44.88
C ALA A 278 -7.60 7.56 43.87
N MET A 279 -6.36 8.07 44.04
CA MET A 279 -5.74 8.98 43.07
C MET A 279 -5.61 8.37 41.70
N ARG A 280 -5.10 7.14 41.62
CA ARG A 280 -4.98 6.42 40.34
C ARG A 280 -6.33 6.28 39.66
N GLN A 281 -7.36 5.84 40.37
CA GLN A 281 -8.70 5.67 39.82
C GLN A 281 -9.27 7.00 39.33
N THR A 282 -9.19 8.05 40.12
CA THR A 282 -9.69 9.37 39.72
C THR A 282 -8.91 9.94 38.53
N ALA A 283 -7.59 9.73 38.46
CA ALA A 283 -6.78 10.15 37.32
C ALA A 283 -7.23 9.41 36.04
N VAL A 284 -7.49 8.08 36.12
CA VAL A 284 -8.02 7.30 35.01
C VAL A 284 -9.41 7.83 34.59
N ASP A 285 -10.29 8.14 35.52
CA ASP A 285 -11.63 8.66 35.22
C ASP A 285 -11.57 10.03 34.55
N ILE A 286 -10.72 10.94 35.03
CA ILE A 286 -10.45 12.25 34.42
C ILE A 286 -9.93 12.08 32.99
N MET A 287 -8.90 11.26 32.83
CA MET A 287 -8.31 11.03 31.53
C MET A 287 -9.25 10.31 30.57
N THR A 288 -10.02 9.32 31.01
CA THR A 288 -11.03 8.64 30.17
C THR A 288 -12.02 9.64 29.59
N ARG A 289 -12.45 10.62 30.39
CA ARG A 289 -13.33 11.71 29.92
C ARG A 289 -12.62 12.51 28.81
N HIS A 290 -11.37 12.94 29.01
CA HIS A 290 -10.62 13.69 28.03
C HIS A 290 -10.37 12.89 26.74
N TYR A 291 -10.03 11.62 26.84
CA TYR A 291 -9.91 10.73 25.68
C TYR A 291 -11.22 10.58 24.90
N SER A 292 -12.35 10.61 25.60
CA SER A 292 -13.67 10.52 24.99
C SER A 292 -14.15 11.80 24.33
N THR A 293 -13.60 12.97 24.71
CA THR A 293 -14.18 14.28 24.33
C THR A 293 -13.24 15.17 23.53
N ASP A 294 -12.04 15.48 24.02
CA ASP A 294 -11.31 16.67 23.60
C ASP A 294 -9.81 16.49 23.26
N ILE A 295 -9.14 15.41 23.68
CA ILE A 295 -7.71 15.21 23.32
C ILE A 295 -7.57 15.10 21.79
N PRO A 296 -6.88 16.03 21.12
CA PRO A 296 -6.73 15.96 19.67
C PRO A 296 -5.73 14.87 19.23
N ALA A 297 -5.93 14.35 18.03
CA ALA A 297 -4.85 13.61 17.38
C ALA A 297 -3.72 14.55 16.98
N LYS A 298 -2.50 14.07 16.96
CA LYS A 298 -1.37 14.80 16.38
C LYS A 298 -1.56 15.00 14.89
N ASP A 299 -1.06 16.13 14.40
CA ASP A 299 -1.16 16.51 12.99
C ASP A 299 -0.65 15.40 12.06
N GLY A 300 -1.46 15.05 11.07
CA GLY A 300 -1.16 14.03 10.07
C GLY A 300 -1.32 12.58 10.53
N MET A 301 -1.50 12.29 11.82
CA MET A 301 -1.56 10.90 12.32
C MET A 301 -2.80 10.16 11.83
N LEU A 302 -3.98 10.79 11.82
CA LEU A 302 -5.20 10.13 11.32
C LEU A 302 -5.12 9.85 9.82
N GLU A 303 -4.50 10.74 9.05
CA GLU A 303 -4.26 10.53 7.62
C GLU A 303 -3.28 9.37 7.40
N LEU A 304 -2.20 9.31 8.18
CA LEU A 304 -1.22 8.21 8.13
C LEU A 304 -1.91 6.87 8.43
N ILE A 305 -2.64 6.77 9.54
CA ILE A 305 -3.31 5.53 9.96
C ILE A 305 -4.29 5.05 8.89
N ARG A 306 -5.16 5.93 8.39
CA ARG A 306 -6.14 5.57 7.35
C ARG A 306 -5.46 5.14 6.05
N ARG A 307 -4.43 5.88 5.60
CA ARG A 307 -3.67 5.52 4.39
C ARG A 307 -2.99 4.16 4.52
N GLU A 308 -2.36 3.88 5.66
CA GLU A 308 -1.68 2.61 5.87
C GLU A 308 -2.68 1.45 6.04
N HIS A 309 -3.84 1.70 6.66
CA HIS A 309 -4.94 0.75 6.70
C HIS A 309 -5.44 0.40 5.29
N GLU A 310 -5.68 1.41 4.44
CA GLU A 310 -6.07 1.22 3.04
C GLU A 310 -5.00 0.50 2.21
N ALA A 311 -3.73 0.68 2.56
CA ALA A 311 -2.60 -0.04 1.95
C ALA A 311 -2.50 -1.51 2.42
N GLY A 312 -3.29 -1.92 3.43
CA GLY A 312 -3.28 -3.27 3.99
C GLY A 312 -2.16 -3.52 5.00
N SER A 313 -1.56 -2.47 5.55
CA SER A 313 -0.58 -2.55 6.63
C SER A 313 -1.20 -3.13 7.91
N CYS A 314 -0.45 -3.96 8.64
CA CYS A 314 -0.84 -4.37 9.99
C CYS A 314 -0.42 -3.28 10.98
N MET A 315 -1.35 -2.89 11.85
CA MET A 315 -1.09 -1.85 12.83
C MET A 315 -1.50 -2.32 14.22
N CYS A 316 -0.73 -1.95 15.22
CA CYS A 316 -1.12 -2.15 16.62
C CYS A 316 -0.69 -0.96 17.47
N ILE A 317 -1.36 -0.78 18.60
CA ILE A 317 -1.01 0.21 19.60
C ILE A 317 -0.35 -0.52 20.76
N PHE A 318 0.84 -0.04 21.14
CA PHE A 318 1.54 -0.46 22.35
C PHE A 318 1.69 0.74 23.28
N THR A 319 0.99 0.70 24.41
CA THR A 319 0.89 1.84 25.33
C THR A 319 0.80 1.37 26.78
N SER A 320 1.18 2.21 27.72
CA SER A 320 0.98 2.02 29.15
C SER A 320 -0.38 2.55 29.65
N SER A 321 -1.15 3.21 28.79
CA SER A 321 -2.45 3.77 29.14
C SER A 321 -3.50 2.70 29.39
N ASP A 322 -4.45 2.99 30.25
CA ASP A 322 -5.58 2.11 30.56
C ASP A 322 -6.40 1.80 29.29
N ARG A 323 -6.84 0.55 29.17
CA ARG A 323 -7.59 0.07 28.01
C ARG A 323 -8.84 0.90 27.73
N GLY A 324 -9.53 1.34 28.79
CA GLY A 324 -10.74 2.18 28.65
C GLY A 324 -10.44 3.52 28.01
N CYS A 325 -9.30 4.15 28.34
CA CYS A 325 -8.83 5.37 27.71
C CYS A 325 -8.57 5.18 26.22
N VAL A 326 -7.85 4.09 25.88
CA VAL A 326 -7.51 3.75 24.50
C VAL A 326 -8.77 3.55 23.67
N ASP A 327 -9.66 2.67 24.11
CA ASP A 327 -10.91 2.36 23.39
C ASP A 327 -11.79 3.61 23.22
N ALA A 328 -11.87 4.48 24.22
CA ALA A 328 -12.61 5.75 24.15
C ALA A 328 -12.07 6.69 23.07
N ALA A 329 -10.75 6.84 22.99
CA ALA A 329 -10.12 7.69 21.97
C ALA A 329 -10.27 7.12 20.55
N LEU A 330 -10.01 5.82 20.36
CA LEU A 330 -10.13 5.16 19.06
C LEU A 330 -11.54 5.27 18.50
N ASN A 331 -12.56 5.02 19.36
CA ASN A 331 -13.96 5.17 18.97
C ASN A 331 -14.29 6.60 18.56
N ARG A 332 -13.89 7.60 19.35
CA ARG A 332 -14.12 9.02 19.04
C ARG A 332 -13.46 9.45 17.73
N LEU A 333 -12.25 8.97 17.46
CA LEU A 333 -11.48 9.32 16.26
C LEU A 333 -11.87 8.50 15.02
N GLY A 334 -12.71 7.48 15.17
CA GLY A 334 -13.16 6.63 14.06
C GLY A 334 -12.04 5.82 13.42
N ILE A 335 -11.14 5.26 14.24
CA ILE A 335 -10.00 4.42 13.83
C ILE A 335 -9.95 3.08 14.56
N THR A 336 -11.06 2.64 15.13
CA THR A 336 -11.14 1.35 15.86
C THR A 336 -10.91 0.16 14.93
N ASP A 337 -11.32 0.28 13.67
CA ASP A 337 -11.24 -0.79 12.67
C ASP A 337 -9.97 -0.69 11.78
N CYS A 338 -9.06 0.21 12.11
CA CYS A 338 -7.82 0.43 11.35
C CYS A 338 -6.62 -0.40 11.80
#